data_f2783115af6043500fc242d8a2372723
#
_entry.id   f2783115af6043500fc242d8a2372723
#
_cell.length_a   1.000
_cell.length_b   1.000
_cell.length_c   1.000
_cell.angle_alpha   90.00
_cell.angle_beta   90.00
_cell.angle_gamma   90.00
#
_symmetry.space_group_name_H-M   'P 1'
#
loop_
_entity.id
_entity.type
_entity.pdbx_description
1 polymer ?
#
loop_
_entity_poly.entity_id
_entity_poly.type
_entity_poly.pdbx_seq_one_letter_code
_entity_poly.pdbx_strand_id
1 'polypeptide(L)'
;LGARLGWGPDLVLLAQLAAPLAFANAISTPKGMLRLFGRFDLLSSHSVVTPALRLAFITGLWATGASLGWYIAAWVVAGWAGAAVAFWFAWREASRRELLGGMNSSLRGLAEANQGVWHFSILSNLNSSVALIPTHLSVLLVASLLGPAAAGIFRIAREFGTGMIKPVDLVAQALYPDMARLVAARNWRRLTRAAVGAGLAAAATGAAVTLLVLIAGDALVNLIFGRDFVPAVPILIAMALATSIRMLAFAADPVMYALGRPAVPLAVSTASAGLFVAIMVWRLPIDGLAGAGWAFLAMGVLGCLLSALAASHMVGTERRRDQAAQQNPPAG
;
A
#
# COMPACT_ATOMS: atom_id res chain seq x y z
N LEU A 1 -24.20 7.05 -11.19
CA LEU A 1 -22.99 6.34 -11.65
C LEU A 1 -23.34 4.90 -12.04
N GLY A 2 -24.09 4.13 -11.23
CA GLY A 2 -24.45 2.74 -11.51
C GLY A 2 -25.17 2.54 -12.85
N ALA A 3 -26.15 3.37 -13.14
CA ALA A 3 -26.88 3.31 -14.41
C ALA A 3 -25.99 3.60 -15.65
N ARG A 4 -24.95 4.45 -15.51
CA ARG A 4 -23.96 4.70 -16.57
C ARG A 4 -22.95 3.56 -16.74
N LEU A 5 -22.82 2.69 -15.74
CA LEU A 5 -21.95 1.50 -15.74
C LEU A 5 -22.71 0.23 -16.13
N GLY A 6 -24.00 0.34 -16.50
CA GLY A 6 -24.84 -0.81 -16.86
C GLY A 6 -25.20 -1.72 -15.67
N TRP A 7 -25.11 -1.21 -14.44
CA TRP A 7 -25.45 -1.99 -13.24
C TRP A 7 -26.97 -2.09 -13.08
N GLY A 8 -27.46 -3.29 -12.87
CA GLY A 8 -28.85 -3.52 -12.48
C GLY A 8 -29.17 -2.91 -11.10
N PRO A 9 -30.46 -2.64 -10.80
CA PRO A 9 -30.89 -2.02 -9.55
C PRO A 9 -30.39 -2.80 -8.31
N ASP A 10 -30.36 -4.12 -8.36
CA ASP A 10 -29.89 -4.99 -7.27
C ASP A 10 -28.41 -4.79 -6.96
N LEU A 11 -27.56 -4.67 -8.01
CA LEU A 11 -26.14 -4.41 -7.82
C LEU A 11 -25.89 -3.01 -7.26
N VAL A 12 -26.68 -2.02 -7.65
CA VAL A 12 -26.61 -0.67 -7.08
C VAL A 12 -26.97 -0.68 -5.59
N LEU A 13 -28.04 -1.38 -5.22
CA LEU A 13 -28.44 -1.53 -3.82
C LEU A 13 -27.33 -2.22 -2.99
N LEU A 14 -26.78 -3.32 -3.49
CA LEU A 14 -25.69 -4.04 -2.82
C LEU A 14 -24.44 -3.18 -2.67
N ALA A 15 -24.09 -2.38 -3.68
CA ALA A 15 -22.98 -1.42 -3.59
C ALA A 15 -23.23 -0.32 -2.55
N GLN A 16 -24.46 0.17 -2.44
CA GLN A 16 -24.84 1.15 -1.42
C GLN A 16 -24.76 0.56 -0.02
N LEU A 17 -25.22 -0.68 0.17
CA LEU A 17 -25.12 -1.41 1.45
C LEU A 17 -23.66 -1.70 1.84
N ALA A 18 -22.77 -1.88 0.87
CA ALA A 18 -21.34 -2.07 1.10
C ALA A 18 -20.56 -0.76 1.35
N ALA A 19 -21.09 0.39 0.95
CA ALA A 19 -20.40 1.68 1.05
C ALA A 19 -19.92 2.04 2.48
N PRO A 20 -20.67 1.77 3.57
CA PRO A 20 -20.21 2.04 4.92
C PRO A 20 -18.92 1.31 5.31
N LEU A 21 -18.57 0.20 4.64
CA LEU A 21 -17.30 -0.50 4.87
C LEU A 21 -16.09 0.38 4.52
N ALA A 22 -16.25 1.34 3.62
CA ALA A 22 -15.20 2.31 3.31
C ALA A 22 -14.76 3.10 4.56
N PHE A 23 -15.71 3.48 5.43
CA PHE A 23 -15.40 4.15 6.70
C PHE A 23 -14.65 3.22 7.66
N ALA A 24 -15.06 1.96 7.77
CA ALA A 24 -14.35 0.99 8.61
C ALA A 24 -12.88 0.81 8.17
N ASN A 25 -12.62 0.80 6.87
CA ASN A 25 -11.27 0.72 6.32
C ASN A 25 -10.48 2.02 6.47
N ALA A 26 -11.13 3.18 6.47
CA ALA A 26 -10.51 4.48 6.65
C ALA A 26 -10.04 4.71 8.09
N ILE A 27 -10.61 4.02 9.08
CA ILE A 27 -10.22 4.12 10.48
C ILE A 27 -8.84 3.45 10.70
N SER A 28 -7.78 4.24 10.55
CA SER A 28 -6.39 3.76 10.74
C SER A 28 -5.82 4.05 12.12
N THR A 29 -6.46 4.92 12.91
CA THR A 29 -6.01 5.36 14.24
C THR A 29 -5.70 4.19 15.19
N PRO A 30 -6.56 3.15 15.35
CA PRO A 30 -6.26 2.03 16.24
C PRO A 30 -4.96 1.31 15.86
N LYS A 31 -4.72 1.12 14.57
CA LYS A 31 -3.49 0.48 14.05
C LYS A 31 -2.27 1.36 14.31
N GLY A 32 -2.42 2.69 14.16
CA GLY A 32 -1.38 3.67 14.50
C GLY A 32 -1.01 3.63 15.99
N MET A 33 -2.01 3.57 16.86
CA MET A 33 -1.79 3.45 18.31
C MET A 33 -1.04 2.16 18.68
N LEU A 34 -1.44 1.02 18.12
CA LEU A 34 -0.76 -0.25 18.38
C LEU A 34 0.71 -0.22 17.92
N ARG A 35 1.01 0.44 16.79
CA ARG A 35 2.39 0.66 16.32
C ARG A 35 3.19 1.54 17.28
N LEU A 36 2.58 2.65 17.73
CA LEU A 36 3.19 3.57 18.69
C LEU A 36 3.52 2.86 20.01
N PHE A 37 2.66 1.95 20.45
CA PHE A 37 2.85 1.15 21.65
C PHE A 37 3.81 -0.05 21.46
N GLY A 38 4.31 -0.28 20.24
CA GLY A 38 5.18 -1.41 19.91
C GLY A 38 4.47 -2.78 19.96
N ARG A 39 3.10 -2.79 19.94
CA ARG A 39 2.29 -4.01 20.03
C ARG A 39 2.06 -4.63 18.65
N PHE A 40 3.16 -5.04 18.02
CA PHE A 40 3.12 -5.71 16.70
C PHE A 40 2.46 -7.09 16.76
N ASP A 41 2.47 -7.75 17.92
CA ASP A 41 1.73 -8.98 18.21
C ASP A 41 0.24 -8.83 17.98
N LEU A 42 -0.37 -7.78 18.54
CA LEU A 42 -1.80 -7.48 18.37
C LEU A 42 -2.11 -7.00 16.95
N LEU A 43 -1.20 -6.26 16.34
CA LEU A 43 -1.35 -5.80 14.95
C LEU A 43 -1.33 -6.98 13.98
N SER A 44 -0.44 -7.94 14.19
CA SER A 44 -0.37 -9.17 13.38
C SER A 44 -1.61 -10.04 13.58
N SER A 45 -2.05 -10.25 14.82
CA SER A 45 -3.28 -10.99 15.13
C SER A 45 -4.50 -10.36 14.46
N HIS A 46 -4.65 -9.02 14.54
CA HIS A 46 -5.72 -8.31 13.87
C HIS A 46 -5.70 -8.52 12.36
N SER A 47 -4.53 -8.55 11.72
CA SER A 47 -4.40 -8.70 10.27
C SER A 47 -4.95 -10.04 9.75
N VAL A 48 -5.04 -11.06 10.60
CA VAL A 48 -5.56 -12.39 10.29
C VAL A 48 -7.07 -12.48 10.48
N VAL A 49 -7.65 -11.68 11.40
CA VAL A 49 -9.07 -11.78 11.75
C VAL A 49 -9.99 -11.58 10.55
N THR A 50 -9.82 -10.51 9.80
CA THR A 50 -10.71 -10.22 8.65
C THR A 50 -10.63 -11.29 7.56
N PRO A 51 -9.44 -11.72 7.09
CA PRO A 51 -9.33 -12.82 6.12
C PRO A 51 -9.91 -14.14 6.65
N ALA A 52 -9.66 -14.48 7.91
CA ALA A 52 -10.16 -15.70 8.51
C ALA A 52 -11.70 -15.73 8.59
N LEU A 53 -12.31 -14.62 9.03
CA LEU A 53 -13.76 -14.48 9.04
C LEU A 53 -14.36 -14.56 7.63
N ARG A 54 -13.73 -13.91 6.64
CA ARG A 54 -14.15 -13.99 5.24
C ARG A 54 -14.11 -15.44 4.74
N LEU A 55 -13.00 -16.13 4.99
CA LEU A 55 -12.86 -17.53 4.58
C LEU A 55 -13.96 -18.41 5.23
N ALA A 56 -14.18 -18.27 6.54
CA ALA A 56 -15.20 -19.02 7.26
C ALA A 56 -16.62 -18.74 6.73
N PHE A 57 -16.95 -17.46 6.47
CA PHE A 57 -18.25 -17.11 5.90
C PHE A 57 -18.42 -17.62 4.47
N ILE A 58 -17.40 -17.46 3.61
CA ILE A 58 -17.46 -17.90 2.21
C ILE A 58 -17.62 -19.41 2.12
N THR A 59 -16.87 -20.19 2.92
CA THR A 59 -17.00 -21.65 2.94
C THR A 59 -18.38 -22.10 3.42
N GLY A 60 -18.92 -21.46 4.47
CA GLY A 60 -20.26 -21.75 4.96
C GLY A 60 -21.36 -21.40 3.93
N LEU A 61 -21.27 -20.25 3.29
CA LEU A 61 -22.23 -19.82 2.27
C LEU A 61 -22.14 -20.66 0.99
N TRP A 62 -20.95 -21.09 0.63
CA TRP A 62 -20.75 -22.00 -0.51
C TRP A 62 -21.45 -23.34 -0.29
N ALA A 63 -21.33 -23.90 0.92
CA ALA A 63 -21.98 -25.17 1.27
C ALA A 63 -23.52 -25.10 1.23
N THR A 64 -24.11 -23.89 1.40
CA THR A 64 -25.58 -23.69 1.39
C THR A 64 -26.12 -23.22 0.04
N GLY A 65 -25.24 -22.99 -0.98
CA GLY A 65 -25.65 -22.46 -2.29
C GLY A 65 -26.22 -21.03 -2.22
N ALA A 66 -25.73 -20.21 -1.29
CA ALA A 66 -26.25 -18.89 -1.02
C ALA A 66 -26.12 -17.94 -2.22
N SER A 67 -27.02 -16.96 -2.34
CA SER A 67 -26.99 -15.93 -3.39
C SER A 67 -25.87 -14.91 -3.19
N LEU A 68 -25.50 -14.17 -4.24
CA LEU A 68 -24.45 -13.14 -4.24
C LEU A 68 -24.60 -12.12 -3.10
N GLY A 69 -25.83 -11.75 -2.75
CA GLY A 69 -26.10 -10.81 -1.67
C GLY A 69 -25.54 -11.25 -0.31
N TRP A 70 -25.61 -12.52 0.00
CA TRP A 70 -25.05 -13.08 1.24
C TRP A 70 -23.52 -13.01 1.29
N TYR A 71 -22.85 -13.22 0.15
CA TYR A 71 -21.38 -13.05 0.07
C TYR A 71 -20.97 -11.60 0.30
N ILE A 72 -21.73 -10.63 -0.24
CA ILE A 72 -21.47 -9.20 -0.01
C ILE A 72 -21.73 -8.86 1.46
N ALA A 73 -22.81 -9.32 2.05
CA ALA A 73 -23.11 -9.13 3.48
C ALA A 73 -21.98 -9.70 4.36
N ALA A 74 -21.54 -10.93 4.09
CA ALA A 74 -20.43 -11.57 4.78
C ALA A 74 -19.13 -10.74 4.67
N TRP A 75 -18.84 -10.17 3.49
CA TRP A 75 -17.70 -9.29 3.29
C TRP A 75 -17.77 -8.03 4.15
N VAL A 76 -18.93 -7.40 4.23
CA VAL A 76 -19.19 -6.21 5.04
C VAL A 76 -19.04 -6.53 6.53
N VAL A 77 -19.72 -7.60 7.00
CA VAL A 77 -19.66 -8.03 8.41
C VAL A 77 -18.23 -8.36 8.83
N ALA A 78 -17.49 -9.13 8.04
CA ALA A 78 -16.09 -9.44 8.34
C ALA A 78 -15.20 -8.17 8.40
N GLY A 79 -15.46 -7.18 7.55
CA GLY A 79 -14.75 -5.91 7.57
C GLY A 79 -14.99 -5.09 8.85
N TRP A 80 -16.26 -4.98 9.25
CA TRP A 80 -16.62 -4.30 10.50
C TRP A 80 -16.11 -5.03 11.74
N ALA A 81 -16.20 -6.37 11.76
CA ALA A 81 -15.64 -7.18 12.84
C ALA A 81 -14.12 -6.95 12.97
N GLY A 82 -13.40 -6.91 11.85
CA GLY A 82 -11.97 -6.57 11.86
C GLY A 82 -11.69 -5.18 12.41
N ALA A 83 -12.45 -4.16 12.01
CA ALA A 83 -12.31 -2.80 12.53
C ALA A 83 -12.61 -2.75 14.04
N ALA A 84 -13.65 -3.43 14.50
CA ALA A 84 -14.00 -3.52 15.92
C ALA A 84 -12.90 -4.18 16.76
N VAL A 85 -12.30 -5.26 16.26
CA VAL A 85 -11.17 -5.94 16.93
C VAL A 85 -9.95 -5.02 17.03
N ALA A 86 -9.62 -4.28 15.96
CA ALA A 86 -8.52 -3.31 16.00
C ALA A 86 -8.77 -2.22 17.04
N PHE A 87 -10.00 -1.70 17.08
CA PHE A 87 -10.40 -0.69 18.04
C PHE A 87 -10.33 -1.22 19.47
N TRP A 88 -10.84 -2.42 19.71
CA TRP A 88 -10.79 -3.07 21.02
C TRP A 88 -9.36 -3.29 21.52
N PHE A 89 -8.46 -3.77 20.66
CA PHE A 89 -7.06 -3.95 21.01
C PHE A 89 -6.38 -2.64 21.37
N ALA A 90 -6.57 -1.59 20.55
CA ALA A 90 -5.98 -0.29 20.79
C ALA A 90 -6.52 0.36 22.07
N TRP A 91 -7.84 0.28 22.28
CA TRP A 91 -8.49 0.83 23.48
C TRP A 91 -8.03 0.12 24.74
N ARG A 92 -8.02 -1.21 24.73
CA ARG A 92 -7.54 -2.03 25.85
C ARG A 92 -6.08 -1.70 26.22
N GLU A 93 -5.22 -1.53 25.22
CA GLU A 93 -3.82 -1.20 25.45
C GLU A 93 -3.63 0.23 25.96
N ALA A 94 -4.40 1.20 25.44
CA ALA A 94 -4.41 2.57 25.93
C ALA A 94 -4.93 2.67 27.39
N SER A 95 -5.98 1.90 27.71
CA SER A 95 -6.50 1.79 29.09
C SER A 95 -5.48 1.23 30.07
N ARG A 96 -4.78 0.16 29.67
CA ARG A 96 -3.72 -0.46 30.48
C ARG A 96 -2.54 0.48 30.75
N ARG A 97 -2.32 1.45 29.91
CA ARG A 97 -1.26 2.47 30.03
C ARG A 97 -1.75 3.75 30.68
N GLU A 98 -2.98 3.74 31.17
CA GLU A 98 -3.62 4.91 31.82
C GLU A 98 -3.68 6.17 30.95
N LEU A 99 -3.62 5.99 29.60
CA LEU A 99 -3.62 7.10 28.65
C LEU A 99 -5.03 7.67 28.38
N LEU A 100 -6.08 7.01 28.88
CA LEU A 100 -7.46 7.45 28.69
C LEU A 100 -7.88 8.51 29.71
N GLY A 101 -7.14 8.68 30.81
CA GLY A 101 -7.36 9.71 31.81
C GLY A 101 -7.04 11.08 31.22
N GLY A 102 -8.06 11.97 31.19
CA GLY A 102 -7.89 13.31 30.62
C GLY A 102 -7.98 13.39 29.09
N MET A 103 -8.41 12.35 28.41
CA MET A 103 -8.69 12.39 26.97
C MET A 103 -9.69 13.51 26.66
N ASN A 104 -9.25 14.45 25.84
CA ASN A 104 -10.09 15.51 25.30
C ASN A 104 -10.17 15.35 23.77
N SER A 105 -11.37 15.36 23.22
CA SER A 105 -11.60 15.34 21.77
C SER A 105 -11.41 16.71 21.10
N SER A 106 -11.02 17.74 21.87
CA SER A 106 -10.76 19.08 21.34
C SER A 106 -9.47 19.10 20.52
N LEU A 107 -9.56 19.58 19.29
CA LEU A 107 -8.41 19.86 18.44
C LEU A 107 -7.74 21.21 18.74
N ARG A 108 -8.30 21.98 19.70
CA ARG A 108 -7.76 23.29 20.08
C ARG A 108 -6.40 23.12 20.76
N GLY A 109 -5.42 23.90 20.33
CA GLY A 109 -4.06 23.83 20.89
C GLY A 109 -3.18 22.70 20.32
N LEU A 110 -3.73 21.76 19.53
CA LEU A 110 -2.94 20.65 18.95
C LEU A 110 -1.83 21.15 18.03
N ALA A 111 -2.12 22.17 17.21
CA ALA A 111 -1.16 22.76 16.28
C ALA A 111 -0.07 23.57 17.01
N GLU A 112 -0.42 24.19 18.13
CA GLU A 112 0.52 24.95 18.96
C GLU A 112 1.49 24.02 19.70
N ALA A 113 0.95 22.92 20.24
CA ALA A 113 1.75 21.91 20.93
C ALA A 113 2.63 21.08 19.98
N ASN A 114 2.24 20.97 18.70
CA ASN A 114 2.91 20.12 17.70
C ASN A 114 3.04 20.90 16.37
N GLN A 115 4.06 21.71 16.26
CA GLN A 115 4.31 22.49 15.04
C GLN A 115 4.47 21.59 13.82
N GLY A 116 3.70 21.87 12.75
CA GLY A 116 3.75 21.12 11.49
C GLY A 116 2.92 19.84 11.46
N VAL A 117 2.21 19.44 12.53
CA VAL A 117 1.41 18.21 12.58
C VAL A 117 0.37 18.15 11.47
N TRP A 118 -0.32 19.24 11.19
CA TRP A 118 -1.32 19.29 10.12
C TRP A 118 -0.70 19.16 8.74
N HIS A 119 0.40 19.88 8.50
CA HIS A 119 1.14 19.80 7.24
C HIS A 119 1.61 18.37 6.97
N PHE A 120 2.26 17.75 7.95
CA PHE A 120 2.72 16.35 7.84
C PHE A 120 1.56 15.39 7.60
N SER A 121 0.47 15.51 8.38
CA SER A 121 -0.69 14.63 8.29
C SER A 121 -1.40 14.75 6.95
N ILE A 122 -1.61 15.97 6.46
CA ILE A 122 -2.27 16.22 5.16
C ILE A 122 -1.43 15.62 4.03
N LEU A 123 -0.13 15.91 3.99
CA LEU A 123 0.74 15.39 2.92
C LEU A 123 0.85 13.86 2.96
N SER A 124 0.93 13.26 4.15
CA SER A 124 0.98 11.82 4.30
C SER A 124 -0.33 11.15 3.86
N ASN A 125 -1.48 11.75 4.19
CA ASN A 125 -2.79 11.27 3.73
C ASN A 125 -2.97 11.43 2.22
N LEU A 126 -2.54 12.56 1.65
CA LEU A 126 -2.55 12.77 0.19
C LEU A 126 -1.67 11.72 -0.50
N ASN A 127 -0.46 11.46 0.01
CA ASN A 127 0.40 10.41 -0.53
C ASN A 127 -0.28 9.04 -0.51
N SER A 128 -0.92 8.68 0.60
CA SER A 128 -1.68 7.43 0.73
C SER A 128 -2.84 7.37 -0.26
N SER A 129 -3.54 8.49 -0.47
CA SER A 129 -4.65 8.59 -1.43
C SER A 129 -4.18 8.44 -2.88
N VAL A 130 -3.07 9.08 -3.24
CA VAL A 130 -2.46 8.95 -4.58
C VAL A 130 -2.00 7.52 -4.83
N ALA A 131 -1.44 6.84 -3.83
CA ALA A 131 -1.04 5.44 -3.92
C ALA A 131 -2.21 4.47 -4.21
N LEU A 132 -3.46 4.88 -3.94
CA LEU A 132 -4.65 4.09 -4.29
C LEU A 132 -5.04 4.20 -5.77
N ILE A 133 -4.56 5.20 -6.51
CA ILE A 133 -4.89 5.41 -7.93
C ILE A 133 -4.55 4.17 -8.78
N PRO A 134 -3.32 3.65 -8.79
CA PRO A 134 -3.01 2.46 -9.57
C PRO A 134 -3.81 1.23 -9.12
N THR A 135 -4.22 1.20 -7.86
CA THR A 135 -4.91 0.06 -7.26
C THR A 135 -6.39 -0.01 -7.66
N HIS A 136 -7.10 1.10 -7.62
CA HIS A 136 -8.55 1.14 -7.83
C HIS A 136 -8.93 1.64 -9.21
N LEU A 137 -8.27 2.71 -9.68
CA LEU A 137 -8.59 3.31 -10.99
C LEU A 137 -8.24 2.36 -12.14
N SER A 138 -7.18 1.55 -12.01
CA SER A 138 -6.78 0.60 -13.05
C SER A 138 -7.89 -0.39 -13.40
N VAL A 139 -8.56 -0.97 -12.41
CA VAL A 139 -9.66 -1.92 -12.64
C VAL A 139 -10.83 -1.24 -13.31
N LEU A 140 -11.15 0.01 -12.91
CA LEU A 140 -12.23 0.79 -13.52
C LEU A 140 -11.91 1.15 -14.97
N LEU A 141 -10.67 1.53 -15.28
CA LEU A 141 -10.22 1.81 -16.64
C LEU A 141 -10.29 0.57 -17.54
N VAL A 142 -9.81 -0.58 -17.04
CA VAL A 142 -9.90 -1.84 -17.77
C VAL A 142 -11.37 -2.23 -17.99
N ALA A 143 -12.22 -2.13 -16.97
CA ALA A 143 -13.62 -2.45 -17.08
C ALA A 143 -14.37 -1.53 -18.08
N SER A 144 -14.04 -0.24 -18.10
CA SER A 144 -14.69 0.73 -18.98
C SER A 144 -14.23 0.68 -20.44
N LEU A 145 -12.96 0.32 -20.69
CA LEU A 145 -12.37 0.32 -22.03
C LEU A 145 -12.35 -1.06 -22.68
N LEU A 146 -12.15 -2.14 -21.90
CA LEU A 146 -12.05 -3.51 -22.41
C LEU A 146 -13.20 -4.42 -21.97
N GLY A 147 -14.08 -3.94 -21.11
CA GLY A 147 -15.23 -4.69 -20.63
C GLY A 147 -14.98 -5.53 -19.36
N PRO A 148 -16.07 -6.12 -18.79
CA PRO A 148 -16.03 -6.80 -17.49
C PRO A 148 -15.17 -8.06 -17.47
N ALA A 149 -15.14 -8.83 -18.57
CA ALA A 149 -14.34 -10.06 -18.66
C ALA A 149 -12.84 -9.76 -18.55
N ALA A 150 -12.35 -8.76 -19.29
CA ALA A 150 -10.96 -8.30 -19.21
C ALA A 150 -10.62 -7.76 -17.82
N ALA A 151 -11.56 -7.05 -17.18
CA ALA A 151 -11.39 -6.56 -15.82
C ALA A 151 -11.26 -7.71 -14.79
N GLY A 152 -11.97 -8.81 -14.99
CA GLY A 152 -11.85 -10.03 -14.18
C GLY A 152 -10.45 -10.63 -14.25
N ILE A 153 -9.93 -10.84 -15.48
CA ILE A 153 -8.58 -11.35 -15.73
C ILE A 153 -7.52 -10.41 -15.12
N PHE A 154 -7.66 -9.11 -15.39
CA PHE A 154 -6.75 -8.09 -14.86
C PHE A 154 -6.73 -8.07 -13.32
N ARG A 155 -7.89 -8.21 -12.69
CA ARG A 155 -8.00 -8.21 -11.22
C ARG A 155 -7.23 -9.34 -10.59
N ILE A 156 -7.25 -10.55 -11.18
CA ILE A 156 -6.48 -11.70 -10.68
C ILE A 156 -4.99 -11.38 -10.73
N ALA A 157 -4.47 -10.93 -11.88
CA ALA A 157 -3.07 -10.56 -12.02
C ALA A 157 -2.66 -9.49 -10.97
N ARG A 158 -3.53 -8.53 -10.72
CA ARG A 158 -3.31 -7.47 -9.73
C ARG A 158 -3.28 -7.99 -8.30
N GLU A 159 -4.16 -8.90 -7.92
CA GLU A 159 -4.16 -9.47 -6.57
C GLU A 159 -2.86 -10.24 -6.29
N PHE A 160 -2.33 -10.95 -7.27
CA PHE A 160 -1.00 -11.56 -7.19
C PHE A 160 0.10 -10.51 -6.98
N GLY A 161 0.15 -9.47 -7.81
CA GLY A 161 1.13 -8.39 -7.68
C GLY A 161 1.06 -7.69 -6.32
N THR A 162 -0.15 -7.49 -5.79
CA THR A 162 -0.37 -6.94 -4.46
C THR A 162 0.10 -7.91 -3.36
N GLY A 163 -0.12 -9.21 -3.55
CA GLY A 163 0.35 -10.25 -2.63
C GLY A 163 1.87 -10.26 -2.48
N MET A 164 2.60 -10.04 -3.59
CA MET A 164 4.06 -9.99 -3.59
C MET A 164 4.65 -8.86 -2.74
N ILE A 165 3.99 -7.69 -2.69
CA ILE A 165 4.52 -6.53 -1.98
C ILE A 165 4.24 -6.58 -0.47
N LYS A 166 3.21 -7.30 -0.02
CA LYS A 166 2.81 -7.35 1.39
C LYS A 166 3.92 -7.75 2.37
N PRO A 167 4.73 -8.80 2.12
CA PRO A 167 5.84 -9.13 3.01
C PRO A 167 6.86 -8.01 3.12
N VAL A 168 7.12 -7.30 2.00
CA VAL A 168 8.07 -6.17 1.95
C VAL A 168 7.54 -4.98 2.73
N ASP A 169 6.24 -4.70 2.67
CA ASP A 169 5.61 -3.64 3.46
C ASP A 169 5.74 -3.91 4.98
N LEU A 170 5.67 -5.16 5.41
CA LEU A 170 5.89 -5.54 6.81
C LEU A 170 7.33 -5.27 7.24
N VAL A 171 8.29 -5.63 6.41
CA VAL A 171 9.71 -5.36 6.63
C VAL A 171 9.97 -3.85 6.66
N ALA A 172 9.38 -3.07 5.74
CA ALA A 172 9.50 -1.61 5.72
C ALA A 172 8.99 -0.97 7.01
N GLN A 173 7.86 -1.47 7.54
CA GLN A 173 7.31 -0.99 8.81
C GLN A 173 8.24 -1.29 10.00
N ALA A 174 8.91 -2.44 10.00
CA ALA A 174 9.88 -2.80 11.03
C ALA A 174 11.19 -1.99 10.91
N LEU A 175 11.60 -1.64 9.70
CA LEU A 175 12.82 -0.86 9.44
C LEU A 175 12.67 0.63 9.76
N TYR A 176 11.45 1.19 9.70
CA TYR A 176 11.23 2.61 9.90
C TYR A 176 11.81 3.16 11.22
N PRO A 177 11.60 2.54 12.41
CA PRO A 177 12.19 3.02 13.66
C PRO A 177 13.73 3.01 13.64
N ASP A 178 14.34 2.01 13.00
CA ASP A 178 15.79 1.92 12.90
C ASP A 178 16.36 3.00 11.98
N MET A 179 15.70 3.28 10.84
CA MET A 179 16.06 4.39 9.96
C MET A 179 15.95 5.72 10.69
N ALA A 180 14.87 5.95 11.44
CA ALA A 180 14.69 7.16 12.23
C ALA A 180 15.80 7.33 13.29
N ARG A 181 16.20 6.26 13.97
CA ARG A 181 17.33 6.29 14.92
C ARG A 181 18.65 6.62 14.25
N LEU A 182 18.92 6.05 13.06
CA LEU A 182 20.15 6.33 12.31
C LEU A 182 20.20 7.77 11.80
N VAL A 183 19.04 8.34 11.40
CA VAL A 183 18.91 9.76 11.06
C VAL A 183 19.19 10.64 12.29
N ALA A 184 18.56 10.35 13.44
CA ALA A 184 18.76 11.08 14.68
C ALA A 184 20.23 11.03 15.16
N ALA A 185 20.87 9.86 14.99
CA ALA A 185 22.29 9.65 15.31
C ALA A 185 23.24 10.23 14.23
N ARG A 186 22.73 10.86 13.16
CA ARG A 186 23.49 11.39 12.02
C ARG A 186 24.46 10.36 11.40
N ASN A 187 24.13 9.08 11.48
CA ASN A 187 24.99 8.01 10.96
C ASN A 187 24.64 7.67 9.51
N TRP A 188 24.96 8.61 8.60
CA TRP A 188 24.60 8.56 7.19
C TRP A 188 25.18 7.34 6.45
N ARG A 189 26.38 6.88 6.83
CA ARG A 189 26.98 5.67 6.23
C ARG A 189 26.20 4.40 6.54
N ARG A 190 25.79 4.22 7.81
CA ARG A 190 24.99 3.06 8.20
C ARG A 190 23.58 3.14 7.63
N LEU A 191 22.98 4.33 7.61
CA LEU A 191 21.68 4.57 7.01
C LEU A 191 21.66 4.15 5.53
N THR A 192 22.60 4.66 4.72
CA THR A 192 22.67 4.33 3.29
C THR A 192 22.92 2.82 3.08
N ARG A 193 23.84 2.22 3.83
CA ARG A 193 24.12 0.78 3.72
C ARG A 193 22.90 -0.07 4.07
N ALA A 194 22.19 0.27 5.14
CA ALA A 194 20.99 -0.44 5.56
C ALA A 194 19.86 -0.29 4.52
N ALA A 195 19.64 0.94 4.01
CA ALA A 195 18.61 1.21 3.00
C ALA A 195 18.90 0.46 1.69
N VAL A 196 20.13 0.52 1.18
CA VAL A 196 20.54 -0.18 -0.05
C VAL A 196 20.51 -1.69 0.15
N GLY A 197 21.04 -2.20 1.27
CA GLY A 197 21.05 -3.64 1.55
C GLY A 197 19.63 -4.21 1.64
N ALA A 198 18.72 -3.52 2.31
CA ALA A 198 17.33 -3.90 2.41
C ALA A 198 16.62 -3.83 1.03
N GLY A 199 16.90 -2.79 0.23
CA GLY A 199 16.39 -2.66 -1.14
C GLY A 199 16.83 -3.81 -2.05
N LEU A 200 18.12 -4.15 -2.01
CA LEU A 200 18.67 -5.27 -2.79
C LEU A 200 18.08 -6.61 -2.36
N ALA A 201 17.95 -6.86 -1.07
CA ALA A 201 17.34 -8.09 -0.56
C ALA A 201 15.86 -8.20 -0.99
N ALA A 202 15.09 -7.11 -0.88
CA ALA A 202 13.72 -7.05 -1.33
C ALA A 202 13.60 -7.28 -2.84
N ALA A 203 14.44 -6.62 -3.64
CA ALA A 203 14.46 -6.78 -5.09
C ALA A 203 14.87 -8.19 -5.53
N ALA A 204 15.82 -8.82 -4.84
CA ALA A 204 16.21 -10.21 -5.08
C ALA A 204 15.03 -11.17 -4.83
N THR A 205 14.29 -10.96 -3.74
CA THR A 205 13.05 -11.71 -3.46
C THR A 205 12.01 -11.48 -4.57
N GLY A 206 11.78 -10.24 -4.97
CA GLY A 206 10.88 -9.90 -6.07
C GLY A 206 11.31 -10.55 -7.39
N ALA A 207 12.60 -10.51 -7.71
CA ALA A 207 13.15 -11.14 -8.90
C ALA A 207 12.97 -12.67 -8.89
N ALA A 208 13.17 -13.32 -7.73
CA ALA A 208 12.94 -14.75 -7.58
C ALA A 208 11.46 -15.11 -7.83
N VAL A 209 10.53 -14.32 -7.30
CA VAL A 209 9.09 -14.52 -7.56
C VAL A 209 8.76 -14.25 -9.02
N THR A 210 9.32 -13.20 -9.63
CA THR A 210 9.14 -12.92 -11.07
C THR A 210 9.63 -14.08 -11.93
N LEU A 211 10.80 -14.65 -11.58
CA LEU A 211 11.34 -15.81 -12.27
C LEU A 211 10.44 -17.05 -12.13
N LEU A 212 9.89 -17.27 -10.92
CA LEU A 212 8.92 -18.33 -10.69
C LEU A 212 7.67 -18.16 -11.57
N VAL A 213 7.15 -16.94 -11.67
CA VAL A 213 5.99 -16.63 -12.53
C VAL A 213 6.33 -16.80 -14.01
N LEU A 214 7.55 -16.46 -14.44
CA LEU A 214 8.03 -16.68 -15.80
C LEU A 214 8.07 -18.16 -16.17
N ILE A 215 8.53 -19.02 -15.26
CA ILE A 215 8.72 -20.44 -15.51
C ILE A 215 7.43 -21.24 -15.31
N ALA A 216 6.67 -20.93 -14.28
CA ALA A 216 5.53 -21.73 -13.82
C ALA A 216 4.20 -20.97 -13.85
N GLY A 217 4.14 -19.75 -14.40
CA GLY A 217 2.96 -18.89 -14.34
C GLY A 217 1.71 -19.52 -14.95
N ASP A 218 1.83 -20.11 -16.12
CA ASP A 218 0.71 -20.79 -16.79
C ASP A 218 0.18 -21.97 -15.96
N ALA A 219 1.07 -22.79 -15.42
CA ALA A 219 0.70 -23.92 -14.58
C ALA A 219 0.05 -23.46 -13.27
N LEU A 220 0.62 -22.44 -12.62
CA LEU A 220 0.10 -21.88 -11.36
C LEU A 220 -1.27 -21.25 -11.55
N VAL A 221 -1.44 -20.43 -12.58
CA VAL A 221 -2.74 -19.76 -12.85
C VAL A 221 -3.78 -20.80 -13.24
N ASN A 222 -3.42 -21.76 -14.09
CA ASN A 222 -4.34 -22.83 -14.47
C ASN A 222 -4.75 -23.69 -13.27
N LEU A 223 -3.84 -24.01 -12.37
CA LEU A 223 -4.11 -24.82 -11.17
C LEU A 223 -5.02 -24.09 -10.18
N ILE A 224 -4.83 -22.78 -9.97
CA ILE A 224 -5.52 -22.02 -8.93
C ILE A 224 -6.85 -21.44 -9.44
N PHE A 225 -6.88 -20.92 -10.67
CA PHE A 225 -8.02 -20.17 -11.23
C PHE A 225 -8.67 -20.86 -12.45
N GLY A 226 -8.02 -21.83 -13.05
CA GLY A 226 -8.48 -22.50 -14.26
C GLY A 226 -7.93 -21.90 -15.56
N ARG A 227 -8.17 -22.62 -16.66
CA ARG A 227 -7.60 -22.31 -17.99
C ARG A 227 -8.03 -20.95 -18.54
N ASP A 228 -9.23 -20.50 -18.21
CA ASP A 228 -9.80 -19.22 -18.68
C ASP A 228 -9.01 -18.01 -18.22
N PHE A 229 -8.19 -18.16 -17.17
CA PHE A 229 -7.38 -17.09 -16.59
C PHE A 229 -5.91 -17.12 -16.99
N VAL A 230 -5.46 -18.10 -17.78
CA VAL A 230 -4.08 -18.16 -18.30
C VAL A 230 -3.70 -16.89 -19.09
N PRO A 231 -4.61 -16.22 -19.83
CA PRO A 231 -4.31 -14.91 -20.46
C PRO A 231 -3.89 -13.80 -19.49
N ALA A 232 -4.04 -13.98 -18.17
CA ALA A 232 -3.53 -13.05 -17.16
C ALA A 232 -2.00 -13.13 -16.97
N VAL A 233 -1.34 -14.21 -17.37
CA VAL A 233 0.08 -14.48 -17.07
C VAL A 233 1.02 -13.40 -17.62
N PRO A 234 0.90 -12.89 -18.87
CA PRO A 234 1.77 -11.82 -19.37
C PRO A 234 1.67 -10.53 -18.52
N ILE A 235 0.46 -10.19 -18.06
CA ILE A 235 0.25 -9.03 -17.20
C ILE A 235 0.83 -9.28 -15.81
N LEU A 236 0.65 -10.50 -15.28
CA LEU A 236 1.21 -10.93 -14.00
C LEU A 236 2.74 -10.79 -14.01
N ILE A 237 3.41 -11.22 -15.09
CA ILE A 237 4.85 -11.06 -15.26
C ILE A 237 5.25 -9.59 -15.28
N ALA A 238 4.54 -8.75 -16.04
CA ALA A 238 4.81 -7.31 -16.10
C ALA A 238 4.64 -6.63 -14.72
N MET A 239 3.58 -6.99 -13.98
CA MET A 239 3.34 -6.49 -12.62
C MET A 239 4.40 -6.99 -11.63
N ALA A 240 4.79 -8.25 -11.70
CA ALA A 240 5.84 -8.84 -10.87
C ALA A 240 7.18 -8.13 -11.09
N LEU A 241 7.54 -7.91 -12.35
CA LEU A 241 8.75 -7.18 -12.72
C LEU A 241 8.72 -5.72 -12.25
N ALA A 242 7.60 -5.01 -12.47
CA ALA A 242 7.40 -3.64 -12.00
C ALA A 242 7.55 -3.54 -10.47
N THR A 243 6.97 -4.50 -9.75
CA THR A 243 7.06 -4.59 -8.30
C THR A 243 8.51 -4.85 -7.85
N SER A 244 9.20 -5.77 -8.50
CA SER A 244 10.61 -6.09 -8.19
C SER A 244 11.53 -4.89 -8.39
N ILE A 245 11.32 -4.12 -9.45
CA ILE A 245 12.06 -2.86 -9.71
C ILE A 245 11.78 -1.84 -8.61
N ARG A 246 10.51 -1.66 -8.23
CA ARG A 246 10.12 -0.73 -7.17
C ARG A 246 10.69 -1.12 -5.80
N MET A 247 10.85 -2.41 -5.54
CA MET A 247 11.45 -2.93 -4.31
C MET A 247 12.91 -2.49 -4.11
N LEU A 248 13.66 -2.16 -5.15
CA LEU A 248 15.02 -1.61 -5.02
C LEU A 248 15.05 -0.32 -4.19
N ALA A 249 14.04 0.52 -4.32
CA ALA A 249 13.94 1.80 -3.63
C ALA A 249 12.95 1.80 -2.45
N PHE A 250 12.50 0.62 -1.97
CA PHE A 250 11.45 0.57 -0.96
C PHE A 250 11.81 1.26 0.36
N ALA A 251 13.11 1.27 0.73
CA ALA A 251 13.60 1.94 1.93
C ALA A 251 13.73 3.46 1.77
N ALA A 252 13.57 4.01 0.56
CA ALA A 252 13.67 5.44 0.32
C ALA A 252 12.54 6.24 0.99
N ASP A 253 11.31 5.74 0.93
CA ASP A 253 10.15 6.39 1.56
C ASP A 253 10.33 6.52 3.08
N PRO A 254 10.66 5.45 3.86
CA PRO A 254 11.00 5.56 5.27
C PRO A 254 12.09 6.58 5.59
N VAL A 255 13.14 6.65 4.77
CA VAL A 255 14.22 7.63 4.94
C VAL A 255 13.72 9.06 4.75
N MET A 256 12.93 9.33 3.70
CA MET A 256 12.36 10.64 3.43
C MET A 256 11.42 11.12 4.53
N TYR A 257 10.58 10.21 5.07
CA TYR A 257 9.73 10.50 6.22
C TYR A 257 10.53 10.75 7.50
N ALA A 258 11.59 9.98 7.76
CA ALA A 258 12.47 10.17 8.90
C ALA A 258 13.23 11.52 8.86
N LEU A 259 13.49 12.02 7.64
CA LEU A 259 14.07 13.37 7.42
C LEU A 259 13.01 14.48 7.52
N GLY A 260 11.76 14.17 7.85
CA GLY A 260 10.70 15.16 8.02
C GLY A 260 10.21 15.81 6.72
N ARG A 261 10.41 15.18 5.56
CA ARG A 261 10.06 15.73 4.24
C ARG A 261 8.96 14.92 3.53
N PRO A 262 7.73 14.88 4.03
CA PRO A 262 6.64 14.09 3.45
C PRO A 262 6.17 14.58 2.07
N ALA A 263 6.50 15.80 1.69
CA ALA A 263 6.18 16.35 0.37
C ALA A 263 6.91 15.61 -0.77
N VAL A 264 8.10 15.05 -0.50
CA VAL A 264 8.90 14.39 -1.54
C VAL A 264 8.31 13.05 -1.95
N PRO A 265 7.95 12.12 -1.04
CA PRO A 265 7.21 10.91 -1.40
C PRO A 265 5.89 11.21 -2.11
N LEU A 266 5.16 12.26 -1.70
CA LEU A 266 3.94 12.68 -2.37
C LEU A 266 4.21 13.10 -3.82
N ALA A 267 5.23 13.91 -4.08
CA ALA A 267 5.60 14.34 -5.43
C ALA A 267 5.98 13.13 -6.32
N VAL A 268 6.78 12.21 -5.79
CA VAL A 268 7.18 10.98 -6.49
C VAL A 268 5.96 10.11 -6.80
N SER A 269 5.08 9.89 -5.83
CA SER A 269 3.86 9.11 -6.00
C SER A 269 2.93 9.75 -7.02
N THR A 270 2.76 11.08 -6.98
CA THR A 270 1.92 11.82 -7.92
C THR A 270 2.46 11.75 -9.34
N ALA A 271 3.76 11.96 -9.54
CA ALA A 271 4.39 11.84 -10.85
C ALA A 271 4.26 10.42 -11.42
N SER A 272 4.52 9.39 -10.58
CA SER A 272 4.43 7.99 -10.98
C SER A 272 2.99 7.57 -11.30
N ALA A 273 2.01 8.00 -10.48
CA ALA A 273 0.60 7.74 -10.71
C ALA A 273 0.07 8.49 -11.96
N GLY A 274 0.53 9.72 -12.17
CA GLY A 274 0.19 10.50 -13.38
C GLY A 274 0.69 9.81 -14.66
N LEU A 275 1.94 9.35 -14.66
CA LEU A 275 2.50 8.58 -15.77
C LEU A 275 1.73 7.27 -15.98
N PHE A 276 1.40 6.57 -14.90
CA PHE A 276 0.61 5.34 -14.95
C PHE A 276 -0.73 5.58 -15.65
N VAL A 277 -1.49 6.58 -15.22
CA VAL A 277 -2.80 6.90 -15.80
C VAL A 277 -2.65 7.30 -17.27
N ALA A 278 -1.67 8.13 -17.61
CA ALA A 278 -1.42 8.55 -18.98
C ALA A 278 -1.15 7.36 -19.91
N ILE A 279 -0.28 6.43 -19.49
CA ILE A 279 0.03 5.22 -20.27
C ILE A 279 -1.18 4.30 -20.34
N MET A 280 -1.93 4.11 -19.24
CA MET A 280 -3.15 3.30 -19.22
C MET A 280 -4.16 3.81 -20.25
N VAL A 281 -4.48 5.11 -20.23
CA VAL A 281 -5.46 5.70 -21.15
C VAL A 281 -4.98 5.62 -22.59
N TRP A 282 -3.70 5.76 -22.84
CA TRP A 282 -3.13 5.73 -24.19
C TRP A 282 -2.98 4.30 -24.74
N ARG A 283 -2.41 3.38 -23.96
CA ARG A 283 -2.01 2.04 -24.45
C ARG A 283 -3.10 0.98 -24.29
N LEU A 284 -4.01 1.14 -23.32
CA LEU A 284 -5.05 0.14 -23.08
C LEU A 284 -5.98 -0.07 -24.28
N PRO A 285 -6.41 0.99 -25.02
CA PRO A 285 -7.22 0.81 -26.23
C PRO A 285 -6.45 0.18 -27.42
N ILE A 286 -5.11 0.32 -27.44
CA ILE A 286 -4.27 -0.14 -28.55
C ILE A 286 -3.81 -1.59 -28.31
N ASP A 287 -3.26 -1.85 -27.13
CA ASP A 287 -2.59 -3.12 -26.81
C ASP A 287 -3.46 -4.01 -25.91
N GLY A 288 -4.67 -3.61 -25.58
CA GLY A 288 -5.49 -4.35 -24.63
C GLY A 288 -4.81 -4.44 -23.25
N LEU A 289 -4.93 -5.60 -22.64
CA LEU A 289 -4.38 -5.83 -21.30
C LEU A 289 -2.84 -5.70 -21.20
N ALA A 290 -2.10 -5.88 -22.30
CA ALA A 290 -0.66 -5.65 -22.34
C ALA A 290 -0.31 -4.17 -22.09
N GLY A 291 -1.19 -3.24 -22.53
CA GLY A 291 -1.06 -1.81 -22.24
C GLY A 291 -1.05 -1.49 -20.74
N ALA A 292 -1.82 -2.23 -19.96
CA ALA A 292 -1.76 -2.13 -18.50
C ALA A 292 -0.40 -2.59 -17.95
N GLY A 293 0.17 -3.66 -18.49
CA GLY A 293 1.51 -4.12 -18.12
C GLY A 293 2.57 -3.05 -18.33
N TRP A 294 2.56 -2.37 -19.47
CA TRP A 294 3.45 -1.24 -19.76
C TRP A 294 3.28 -0.09 -18.78
N ALA A 295 2.04 0.24 -18.40
CA ALA A 295 1.77 1.28 -17.42
C ALA A 295 2.37 0.95 -16.03
N PHE A 296 2.23 -0.29 -15.56
CA PHE A 296 2.84 -0.74 -14.31
C PHE A 296 4.37 -0.71 -14.36
N LEU A 297 4.97 -1.18 -15.46
CA LEU A 297 6.42 -1.14 -15.64
C LEU A 297 6.96 0.29 -15.61
N ALA A 298 6.35 1.20 -16.38
CA ALA A 298 6.76 2.59 -16.41
C ALA A 298 6.62 3.27 -15.04
N MET A 299 5.52 3.01 -14.33
CA MET A 299 5.31 3.50 -12.96
C MET A 299 6.37 2.94 -12.00
N GLY A 300 6.68 1.65 -12.08
CA GLY A 300 7.68 1.00 -11.25
C GLY A 300 9.08 1.57 -11.46
N VAL A 301 9.48 1.73 -12.72
CA VAL A 301 10.78 2.32 -13.10
C VAL A 301 10.87 3.77 -12.66
N LEU A 302 9.89 4.60 -13.01
CA LEU A 302 9.89 6.02 -12.64
C LEU A 302 9.89 6.20 -11.12
N GLY A 303 9.02 5.47 -10.41
CA GLY A 303 8.94 5.53 -8.95
C GLY A 303 10.25 5.11 -8.28
N CYS A 304 10.88 4.03 -8.76
CA CYS A 304 12.18 3.58 -8.26
C CYS A 304 13.26 4.65 -8.47
N LEU A 305 13.38 5.18 -9.68
CA LEU A 305 14.39 6.19 -10.03
C LEU A 305 14.20 7.47 -9.21
N LEU A 306 13.00 8.01 -9.17
CA LEU A 306 12.72 9.25 -8.45
C LEU A 306 12.91 9.08 -6.93
N SER A 307 12.44 7.98 -6.34
CA SER A 307 12.64 7.71 -4.91
C SER A 307 14.11 7.54 -4.56
N ALA A 308 14.88 6.80 -5.37
CA ALA A 308 16.32 6.60 -5.14
C ALA A 308 17.11 7.92 -5.28
N LEU A 309 16.82 8.71 -6.32
CA LEU A 309 17.46 10.00 -6.54
C LEU A 309 17.12 11.00 -5.43
N ALA A 310 15.85 11.09 -5.05
CA ALA A 310 15.41 12.00 -4.00
C ALA A 310 16.05 11.64 -2.64
N ALA A 311 15.99 10.37 -2.25
CA ALA A 311 16.58 9.92 -0.99
C ALA A 311 18.11 10.13 -0.96
N SER A 312 18.82 9.78 -2.04
CA SER A 312 20.27 9.95 -2.13
C SER A 312 20.69 11.43 -2.08
N HIS A 313 19.97 12.31 -2.77
CA HIS A 313 20.19 13.74 -2.75
C HIS A 313 19.98 14.34 -1.35
N MET A 314 18.86 13.94 -0.68
CA MET A 314 18.54 14.42 0.66
C MET A 314 19.58 13.99 1.68
N VAL A 315 19.93 12.69 1.70
CA VAL A 315 20.97 12.16 2.61
C VAL A 315 22.33 12.82 2.32
N GLY A 316 22.67 13.02 1.04
CA GLY A 316 23.89 13.71 0.64
C GLY A 316 23.96 15.16 1.13
N THR A 317 22.84 15.88 1.06
CA THR A 317 22.72 17.27 1.53
C THR A 317 22.89 17.36 3.05
N GLU A 318 22.19 16.51 3.81
CA GLU A 318 22.31 16.52 5.28
C GLU A 318 23.71 16.10 5.73
N ARG A 319 24.31 15.12 5.08
CA ARG A 319 25.70 14.73 5.34
C ARG A 319 26.69 15.88 5.12
N ARG A 320 26.54 16.64 4.03
CA ARG A 320 27.40 17.83 3.75
C ARG A 320 27.21 18.91 4.80
N ARG A 321 25.97 19.16 5.24
CA ARG A 321 25.67 20.12 6.31
C ARG A 321 26.36 19.74 7.62
N ASP A 322 26.31 18.46 7.99
CA ASP A 322 26.97 17.98 9.19
C ASP A 322 28.50 18.10 9.12
N GLN A 323 29.10 17.83 7.96
CA GLN A 323 30.53 17.98 7.75
C GLN A 323 30.95 19.44 7.86
N ALA A 324 30.17 20.36 7.28
CA ALA A 324 30.43 21.79 7.37
C ALA A 324 30.32 22.33 8.81
N ALA A 325 29.32 21.84 9.58
CA ALA A 325 29.15 22.20 10.98
C ALA A 325 30.28 21.67 11.88
N GLN A 326 30.86 20.52 11.55
CA GLN A 326 32.04 19.99 12.25
C GLN A 326 33.32 20.74 11.94
N GLN A 327 33.44 21.34 10.74
CA GLN A 327 34.62 22.13 10.32
C GLN A 327 34.60 23.57 10.85
N ASN A 328 33.40 24.14 11.06
CA ASN A 328 33.19 25.48 11.61
C ASN A 328 32.24 25.39 12.83
N PRO A 329 32.74 24.97 14.01
CA PRO A 329 31.93 25.02 15.20
C PRO A 329 31.50 26.46 15.49
N PRO A 330 30.23 26.72 15.88
CA PRO A 330 29.81 28.06 16.27
C PRO A 330 30.74 28.58 17.38
N ALA A 331 31.30 29.77 17.19
CA ALA A 331 32.08 30.44 18.22
C ALA A 331 31.20 30.59 19.44
N GLY A 332 31.56 29.92 20.54
CA GLY A 332 30.83 29.82 21.82
C GLY A 332 30.67 31.18 22.53
#